data_2c7e4ce0e65c9f2fa2f56c9c7259db2a
#
_entry.id   2c7e4ce0e65c9f2fa2f56c9c7259db2a
#
_cell.length_a   1.000
_cell.length_b   1.000
_cell.length_c   1.000
_cell.angle_alpha   90.00
_cell.angle_beta   90.00
_cell.angle_gamma   90.00
#
_symmetry.space_group_name_H-M   'P 1'
#
loop_
_entity.id
_entity.type
_entity.pdbx_description
1 polymer ?
#
loop_
_entity_poly.entity_id
_entity_poly.type
_entity_poly.pdbx_seq_one_letter_code
_entity_poly.pdbx_strand_id
1 'polypeptide(L)'
;MQKSKRDKKKFPNTVPNDKKGENQMRKKLLTMLLGVMMSFSLAGCGNDIIIDVVSNEGSGVETESSEEVKEETKDDAKEAVKDDSQDESGDEANVNPAGMKAIALEDLKIGVLYIGSASDTSGYTYAHELGIQGMVSNLGLKENQVVRKENIDDGDDAAVKKALEECIAEGCNVLFTTSWGYMDETEAFANEYPDVYFAHGTGYKSNGKNFTNYFGRIYQARYLSGIVAGLKTKSNKIGYVSAMGSDNSECTGGIDAFAMGVELVNPNAKVLVAVTNSWFSPDDEQAASDALIAQGCDVLSQHVDTTAPQTASQANGTWAIGYNSDMSKETPDATLTSVIWNWSAYYTSYVNSVVNATYDGSNYYGGMSESLIGLTDLSSLCEDGTSEKVLEMQQKILKGEFNVFDGVITTNDGTTVGEEGKTLDDATITGGINWYYKNVEVVEWK
;
A
#
# COMPACT_ATOMS: atom_id res chain seq x y z
N MET A 1 -3.87 -5.81 -63.91
CA MET A 1 -4.71 -7.01 -64.07
C MET A 1 -3.89 -8.23 -63.72
N GLN A 2 -4.13 -8.84 -62.58
CA GLN A 2 -4.10 -10.29 -62.34
C GLN A 2 -4.37 -10.48 -60.82
N LYS A 3 -5.55 -11.01 -60.53
CA LYS A 3 -6.00 -11.40 -59.18
C LYS A 3 -5.43 -12.80 -58.88
N SER A 4 -4.68 -12.95 -57.81
CA SER A 4 -4.29 -14.23 -57.24
C SER A 4 -5.30 -14.67 -56.18
N LYS A 5 -5.93 -15.82 -56.42
CA LYS A 5 -6.82 -16.52 -55.49
C LYS A 5 -5.98 -17.23 -54.45
N ARG A 6 -6.28 -17.04 -53.16
CA ARG A 6 -5.77 -17.88 -52.06
C ARG A 6 -6.82 -18.90 -51.66
N ASP A 7 -6.47 -20.17 -51.78
CA ASP A 7 -7.26 -21.32 -51.40
C ASP A 7 -7.38 -21.43 -49.88
N LYS A 8 -8.65 -21.60 -49.40
CA LYS A 8 -8.97 -21.91 -48.00
C LYS A 8 -8.89 -23.43 -47.82
N LYS A 9 -7.89 -23.92 -47.05
CA LYS A 9 -7.88 -25.30 -46.54
C LYS A 9 -8.77 -25.40 -45.30
N LYS A 10 -9.80 -26.24 -45.38
CA LYS A 10 -10.63 -26.70 -44.25
C LYS A 10 -9.90 -27.79 -43.48
N PHE A 11 -9.85 -27.68 -42.16
CA PHE A 11 -9.48 -28.79 -41.26
C PHE A 11 -10.76 -29.45 -40.71
N PRO A 12 -10.80 -30.78 -40.56
CA PRO A 12 -11.99 -31.48 -40.06
C PRO A 12 -12.02 -31.51 -38.53
N ASN A 13 -13.20 -31.15 -37.98
CA ASN A 13 -13.58 -31.39 -36.58
C ASN A 13 -13.94 -32.85 -36.38
N THR A 14 -13.25 -33.57 -35.49
CA THR A 14 -13.82 -34.68 -34.71
C THR A 14 -13.04 -34.90 -33.44
N VAL A 15 -13.64 -34.58 -32.29
CA VAL A 15 -13.18 -34.98 -30.94
C VAL A 15 -14.16 -36.05 -30.44
N PRO A 16 -13.73 -37.24 -30.01
CA PRO A 16 -14.61 -38.24 -29.43
C PRO A 16 -14.99 -37.88 -28.00
N ASN A 17 -16.27 -38.06 -27.72
CA ASN A 17 -16.91 -37.82 -26.44
C ASN A 17 -16.77 -39.09 -25.56
N ASP A 18 -15.91 -39.05 -24.54
CA ASP A 18 -15.75 -40.17 -23.61
C ASP A 18 -16.33 -39.83 -22.20
N LYS A 19 -17.63 -40.12 -22.06
CA LYS A 19 -18.43 -39.92 -20.85
C LYS A 19 -18.27 -41.02 -19.79
N LYS A 20 -17.25 -41.87 -19.81
CA LYS A 20 -17.09 -42.96 -18.83
C LYS A 20 -16.07 -42.73 -17.74
N GLY A 21 -15.23 -41.66 -17.81
CA GLY A 21 -14.20 -41.36 -16.82
C GLY A 21 -14.67 -40.57 -15.58
N GLU A 22 -15.71 -39.77 -15.70
CA GLU A 22 -16.14 -38.81 -14.63
C GLU A 22 -16.90 -39.46 -13.46
N ASN A 23 -17.48 -40.63 -13.63
CA ASN A 23 -18.31 -41.24 -12.57
C ASN A 23 -17.54 -42.12 -11.58
N GLN A 24 -16.27 -42.42 -11.82
CA GLN A 24 -15.46 -43.19 -10.85
C GLN A 24 -14.69 -42.32 -9.86
N MET A 25 -14.39 -41.04 -10.20
CA MET A 25 -13.70 -40.13 -9.27
C MET A 25 -14.65 -39.52 -8.21
N ARG A 26 -15.92 -39.33 -8.54
CA ARG A 26 -16.91 -38.80 -7.57
C ARG A 26 -17.32 -39.75 -6.46
N LYS A 27 -17.10 -41.07 -6.60
CA LYS A 27 -17.44 -42.07 -5.58
C LYS A 27 -16.35 -42.37 -4.56
N LYS A 28 -15.11 -41.86 -4.77
CA LYS A 28 -14.01 -42.03 -3.80
C LYS A 28 -13.81 -40.85 -2.86
N LEU A 29 -14.50 -39.71 -3.08
CA LEU A 29 -14.40 -38.53 -2.24
C LEU A 29 -15.52 -38.40 -1.17
N LEU A 30 -16.46 -39.36 -1.12
CA LEU A 30 -17.63 -39.26 -0.20
C LEU A 30 -17.56 -40.25 0.98
N THR A 31 -16.46 -40.90 1.24
CA THR A 31 -16.33 -41.90 2.35
C THR A 31 -15.22 -41.60 3.36
N MET A 32 -14.76 -40.34 3.44
CA MET A 32 -13.77 -39.92 4.45
C MET A 32 -14.14 -38.59 5.12
N LEU A 33 -15.38 -38.45 5.55
CA LEU A 33 -15.82 -37.31 6.35
C LEU A 33 -16.83 -37.75 7.41
N LEU A 34 -16.33 -38.56 8.37
CA LEU A 34 -16.99 -38.72 9.68
C LEU A 34 -15.93 -39.12 10.70
N GLY A 35 -15.63 -38.22 11.59
CA GLY A 35 -14.90 -38.47 12.82
C GLY A 35 -13.62 -37.67 12.97
N VAL A 36 -13.71 -36.48 13.50
CA VAL A 36 -12.99 -35.91 14.65
C VAL A 36 -13.53 -34.51 14.90
N MET A 37 -14.42 -34.36 15.87
CA MET A 37 -14.61 -33.09 16.54
C MET A 37 -13.43 -32.90 17.48
N MET A 38 -12.57 -31.93 17.18
CA MET A 38 -11.68 -31.30 18.15
C MET A 38 -11.71 -29.80 17.94
N SER A 39 -12.02 -29.14 19.03
CA SER A 39 -11.99 -27.69 19.26
C SER A 39 -10.75 -27.03 18.65
N PHE A 40 -10.95 -26.18 17.64
CA PHE A 40 -9.95 -25.22 17.23
C PHE A 40 -10.35 -23.83 17.68
N SER A 41 -9.56 -23.30 18.60
CA SER A 41 -9.51 -21.88 18.93
C SER A 41 -9.18 -21.12 17.66
N LEU A 42 -9.96 -20.05 17.38
CA LEU A 42 -9.65 -19.10 16.32
C LEU A 42 -8.29 -18.43 16.63
N ALA A 43 -7.27 -18.82 15.89
CA ALA A 43 -6.09 -18.00 15.70
C ALA A 43 -6.32 -17.23 14.39
N GLY A 44 -6.52 -15.91 14.48
CA GLY A 44 -6.60 -15.04 13.32
C GLY A 44 -5.25 -15.03 12.60
N CYS A 45 -5.27 -15.22 11.28
CA CYS A 45 -4.13 -14.91 10.43
C CYS A 45 -4.00 -13.37 10.36
N GLY A 46 -3.20 -12.80 11.27
CA GLY A 46 -2.69 -11.44 11.10
C GLY A 46 -1.41 -11.52 10.27
N ASN A 47 -1.30 -10.66 9.25
CA ASN A 47 -0.01 -10.35 8.63
C ASN A 47 0.81 -9.61 9.67
N ASP A 48 1.74 -10.28 10.32
CA ASP A 48 2.62 -9.67 11.29
C ASP A 48 3.65 -8.80 10.56
N ILE A 49 3.44 -7.49 10.60
CA ILE A 49 4.48 -6.51 10.32
C ILE A 49 5.44 -6.56 11.50
N ILE A 50 6.75 -6.71 11.27
CA ILE A 50 7.74 -6.65 12.35
C ILE A 50 7.69 -5.23 12.96
N ILE A 51 6.89 -5.07 14.00
CA ILE A 51 6.89 -3.92 14.90
C ILE A 51 7.09 -4.48 16.29
N ASP A 52 8.36 -4.70 16.68
CA ASP A 52 8.69 -4.92 18.09
C ASP A 52 8.53 -3.59 18.83
N VAL A 53 7.38 -3.43 19.49
CA VAL A 53 7.20 -2.38 20.49
C VAL A 53 7.95 -2.83 21.74
N VAL A 54 9.15 -2.27 21.94
CA VAL A 54 9.90 -2.43 23.20
C VAL A 54 9.09 -1.76 24.30
N SER A 55 8.40 -2.57 25.12
CA SER A 55 7.82 -2.12 26.38
C SER A 55 8.95 -1.79 27.34
N ASN A 56 9.13 -0.51 27.61
CA ASN A 56 10.10 0.01 28.57
C ASN A 56 9.54 -0.21 29.98
N GLU A 57 9.97 -1.27 30.66
CA GLU A 57 9.79 -1.41 32.10
C GLU A 57 10.80 -0.50 32.80
N GLY A 58 10.35 0.67 33.22
CA GLY A 58 11.09 1.62 34.04
C GLY A 58 10.74 1.49 35.52
N SER A 59 11.73 1.13 36.25
CA SER A 59 11.88 1.01 37.73
C SER A 59 11.09 2.01 38.55
N GLY A 60 10.46 1.48 39.62
CA GLY A 60 9.77 2.23 40.64
C GLY A 60 10.71 3.12 41.51
N VAL A 61 10.14 4.23 41.89
CA VAL A 61 10.55 4.95 43.13
C VAL A 61 9.29 5.29 43.88
N GLU A 62 9.17 4.71 45.08
CA GLU A 62 8.19 5.05 46.10
C GLU A 62 8.53 6.43 46.71
N THR A 63 7.51 7.24 46.94
CA THR A 63 7.49 8.17 48.07
C THR A 63 6.05 8.43 48.53
N GLU A 64 5.94 8.33 49.85
CA GLU A 64 4.74 8.37 50.69
C GLU A 64 4.09 9.74 50.83
N SER A 65 2.87 9.66 51.31
CA SER A 65 2.13 10.37 52.36
C SER A 65 1.29 11.59 51.98
N SER A 66 0.01 11.38 52.12
CA SER A 66 -0.95 11.95 53.12
C SER A 66 -1.26 13.44 52.98
N GLU A 67 -2.51 13.82 52.83
CA GLU A 67 -3.44 14.18 53.90
C GLU A 67 -4.85 14.48 53.36
N GLU A 68 -5.82 13.94 54.08
CA GLU A 68 -7.24 14.28 53.99
C GLU A 68 -7.53 15.67 54.53
N VAL A 69 -8.47 16.42 53.92
CA VAL A 69 -9.32 17.38 54.67
C VAL A 69 -10.74 17.29 54.14
N LYS A 70 -11.63 17.03 55.08
CA LYS A 70 -13.09 16.94 54.99
C LYS A 70 -13.79 18.29 55.01
N GLU A 71 -14.98 18.28 54.37
CA GLU A 71 -16.26 18.89 54.77
C GLU A 71 -16.41 20.39 55.00
N GLU A 72 -17.34 21.03 54.35
CA GLU A 72 -18.62 21.41 54.98
C GLU A 72 -19.62 21.95 53.97
N THR A 73 -20.85 21.43 54.10
CA THR A 73 -22.11 21.81 53.49
C THR A 73 -22.63 23.15 53.94
N LYS A 74 -23.35 23.91 53.08
CA LYS A 74 -24.54 24.67 53.48
C LYS A 74 -25.50 24.87 52.33
N ASP A 75 -26.74 24.39 52.53
CA ASP A 75 -27.96 24.73 51.84
C ASP A 75 -28.27 26.22 51.89
N ASP A 76 -28.85 26.81 50.86
CA ASP A 76 -30.07 27.60 50.96
C ASP A 76 -30.78 27.78 49.61
N ALA A 77 -32.09 27.96 49.71
CA ALA A 77 -33.12 27.68 48.78
C ALA A 77 -33.53 28.81 47.82
N LYS A 78 -34.15 28.34 46.68
CA LYS A 78 -35.24 28.92 45.91
C LYS A 78 -35.14 30.27 45.25
N GLU A 79 -35.19 30.28 43.92
CA GLU A 79 -36.40 30.85 43.25
C GLU A 79 -36.44 30.39 41.77
N ALA A 80 -37.66 30.00 41.35
CA ALA A 80 -37.95 29.54 40.01
C ALA A 80 -38.17 30.74 39.08
N VAL A 81 -37.38 30.84 38.02
CA VAL A 81 -37.74 31.62 36.84
C VAL A 81 -37.85 30.63 35.69
N LYS A 82 -39.07 30.51 35.15
CA LYS A 82 -39.33 29.87 33.87
C LYS A 82 -38.76 30.79 32.78
N ASP A 83 -37.74 30.34 32.09
CA ASP A 83 -37.33 30.90 30.83
C ASP A 83 -37.49 29.83 29.75
N ASP A 84 -38.38 30.17 28.83
CA ASP A 84 -38.75 29.37 27.65
C ASP A 84 -37.70 29.69 26.57
N SER A 85 -36.49 29.10 26.69
CA SER A 85 -35.48 29.11 25.65
C SER A 85 -35.43 27.73 25.02
N GLN A 86 -35.95 27.65 23.80
CA GLN A 86 -35.82 26.49 22.90
C GLN A 86 -34.36 26.09 22.80
N ASP A 87 -34.15 24.83 23.06
CA ASP A 87 -32.87 24.11 22.98
C ASP A 87 -32.43 24.01 21.53
N GLU A 88 -31.63 24.98 21.02
CA GLU A 88 -30.88 24.91 19.75
C GLU A 88 -29.46 24.40 19.95
N SER A 89 -29.12 23.79 21.08
CA SER A 89 -27.74 23.41 21.39
C SER A 89 -27.36 21.97 21.00
N GLY A 90 -28.19 21.28 20.20
CA GLY A 90 -27.98 19.87 19.85
C GLY A 90 -27.03 19.60 18.67
N ASP A 91 -26.74 20.58 17.82
CA ASP A 91 -26.09 20.32 16.50
C ASP A 91 -24.61 20.75 16.42
N GLU A 92 -24.11 21.59 17.34
CA GLU A 92 -22.71 22.04 17.32
C GLU A 92 -21.70 21.01 17.89
N ALA A 93 -22.15 20.05 18.69
CA ALA A 93 -21.28 19.09 19.36
C ALA A 93 -20.72 17.98 18.46
N ASN A 94 -21.14 17.90 17.19
CA ASN A 94 -20.80 16.79 16.28
C ASN A 94 -20.13 17.24 14.98
N VAL A 95 -19.56 18.44 14.95
CA VAL A 95 -18.82 19.00 13.79
C VAL A 95 -17.33 18.90 14.08
N ASN A 96 -16.59 18.35 13.09
CA ASN A 96 -15.14 18.18 13.20
C ASN A 96 -14.38 19.50 12.82
N PRO A 97 -13.05 19.55 13.02
CA PRO A 97 -12.24 20.73 12.71
C PRO A 97 -12.32 21.21 11.24
N ALA A 98 -12.61 20.34 10.28
CA ALA A 98 -12.84 20.70 8.88
C ALA A 98 -14.23 21.29 8.61
N GLY A 99 -15.09 21.40 9.62
CA GLY A 99 -16.47 21.88 9.50
C GLY A 99 -17.43 20.86 8.89
N MET A 100 -17.11 19.58 8.96
CA MET A 100 -17.93 18.47 8.47
C MET A 100 -18.65 17.80 9.65
N LYS A 101 -19.84 17.24 9.41
CA LYS A 101 -20.55 16.45 10.43
C LYS A 101 -19.93 15.07 10.58
N ALA A 102 -19.71 14.63 11.82
CA ALA A 102 -19.34 13.25 12.10
C ALA A 102 -20.46 12.30 11.66
N ILE A 103 -20.09 11.08 11.30
CA ILE A 103 -21.01 10.03 10.88
C ILE A 103 -20.94 8.89 11.91
N ALA A 104 -22.07 8.48 12.46
CA ALA A 104 -22.12 7.35 13.39
C ALA A 104 -21.66 6.06 12.67
N LEU A 105 -21.00 5.16 13.42
CA LEU A 105 -20.40 3.95 12.82
C LEU A 105 -21.43 3.08 12.09
N GLU A 106 -22.66 2.99 12.63
CA GLU A 106 -23.77 2.25 12.05
C GLU A 106 -24.34 2.89 10.77
N ASP A 107 -24.14 4.21 10.58
CA ASP A 107 -24.62 4.98 9.43
C ASP A 107 -23.58 5.11 8.33
N LEU A 108 -22.36 4.60 8.55
CA LEU A 108 -21.32 4.60 7.53
C LEU A 108 -21.71 3.74 6.33
N LYS A 109 -21.53 4.31 5.14
CA LYS A 109 -21.61 3.63 3.86
C LYS A 109 -20.38 4.06 3.04
N ILE A 110 -19.46 3.14 2.85
CA ILE A 110 -18.14 3.42 2.28
C ILE A 110 -18.10 2.95 0.84
N GLY A 111 -17.81 3.85 -0.10
CA GLY A 111 -17.54 3.53 -1.49
C GLY A 111 -16.05 3.41 -1.75
N VAL A 112 -15.64 2.42 -2.54
CA VAL A 112 -14.24 2.27 -2.96
C VAL A 112 -14.19 2.04 -4.47
N LEU A 113 -13.35 2.79 -5.17
CA LEU A 113 -13.10 2.64 -6.61
C LEU A 113 -11.74 1.99 -6.83
N TYR A 114 -11.70 0.89 -7.60
CA TYR A 114 -10.50 0.12 -7.94
C TYR A 114 -10.27 0.09 -9.44
N ILE A 115 -8.99 0.17 -9.87
CA ILE A 115 -8.59 -0.03 -11.27
C ILE A 115 -8.65 -1.49 -11.70
N GLY A 116 -8.48 -2.44 -10.78
CA GLY A 116 -8.56 -3.89 -10.99
C GLY A 116 -9.71 -4.51 -10.22
N SER A 117 -9.63 -5.81 -9.97
CA SER A 117 -10.64 -6.56 -9.24
C SER A 117 -10.31 -6.72 -7.76
N ALA A 118 -11.30 -6.60 -6.88
CA ALA A 118 -11.17 -6.93 -5.45
C ALA A 118 -10.84 -8.43 -5.23
N SER A 119 -11.01 -9.27 -6.24
CA SER A 119 -10.62 -10.69 -6.20
C SER A 119 -9.19 -10.96 -6.67
N ASP A 120 -8.41 -9.94 -7.04
CA ASP A 120 -7.00 -10.08 -7.35
C ASP A 120 -6.25 -10.68 -6.14
N THR A 121 -5.17 -11.40 -6.40
CA THR A 121 -4.38 -12.08 -5.36
C THR A 121 -3.01 -11.44 -5.14
N SER A 122 -2.68 -10.42 -5.90
CA SER A 122 -1.43 -9.66 -5.82
C SER A 122 -1.60 -8.29 -6.48
N GLY A 123 -0.61 -7.41 -6.35
CA GLY A 123 -0.55 -6.12 -7.02
C GLY A 123 -1.29 -5.00 -6.28
N TYR A 124 -1.47 -3.88 -6.99
CA TYR A 124 -1.94 -2.61 -6.41
C TYR A 124 -3.36 -2.69 -5.85
N THR A 125 -4.33 -3.14 -6.66
CA THR A 125 -5.73 -3.26 -6.21
C THR A 125 -5.87 -4.23 -5.04
N TYR A 126 -5.14 -5.35 -5.06
CA TYR A 126 -5.13 -6.31 -3.97
C TYR A 126 -4.63 -5.70 -2.65
N ALA A 127 -3.57 -4.89 -2.70
CA ALA A 127 -3.07 -4.20 -1.50
C ALA A 127 -4.12 -3.25 -0.90
N HIS A 128 -4.86 -2.52 -1.75
CA HIS A 128 -5.95 -1.66 -1.29
C HIS A 128 -7.12 -2.46 -0.72
N GLU A 129 -7.51 -3.58 -1.37
CA GLU A 129 -8.57 -4.45 -0.87
C GLU A 129 -8.20 -5.07 0.49
N LEU A 130 -6.95 -5.52 0.69
CA LEU A 130 -6.47 -5.94 2.01
C LEU A 130 -6.60 -4.82 3.05
N GLY A 131 -6.33 -3.58 2.65
CA GLY A 131 -6.51 -2.40 3.49
C GLY A 131 -7.97 -2.18 3.89
N ILE A 132 -8.88 -2.32 2.95
CA ILE A 132 -10.33 -2.19 3.20
C ILE A 132 -10.84 -3.33 4.10
N GLN A 133 -10.43 -4.58 3.85
CA GLN A 133 -10.77 -5.72 4.72
C GLN A 133 -10.24 -5.53 6.15
N GLY A 134 -9.01 -5.03 6.29
CA GLY A 134 -8.41 -4.69 7.57
C GLY A 134 -9.20 -3.59 8.29
N MET A 135 -9.60 -2.53 7.61
CA MET A 135 -10.45 -1.47 8.16
C MET A 135 -11.81 -2.02 8.62
N VAL A 136 -12.47 -2.84 7.80
CA VAL A 136 -13.75 -3.50 8.15
C VAL A 136 -13.59 -4.31 9.43
N SER A 137 -12.53 -5.10 9.53
CA SER A 137 -12.23 -5.91 10.71
C SER A 137 -11.94 -5.05 11.95
N ASN A 138 -11.08 -4.04 11.81
CA ASN A 138 -10.63 -3.18 12.92
C ASN A 138 -11.78 -2.36 13.53
N LEU A 139 -12.72 -1.92 12.70
CA LEU A 139 -13.85 -1.08 13.10
C LEU A 139 -15.13 -1.89 13.40
N GLY A 140 -15.11 -3.20 13.13
CA GLY A 140 -16.29 -4.04 13.28
C GLY A 140 -17.44 -3.67 12.33
N LEU A 141 -17.11 -3.14 11.15
CA LEU A 141 -18.09 -2.81 10.12
C LEU A 141 -18.71 -4.08 9.53
N LYS A 142 -19.93 -3.93 9.04
CA LYS A 142 -20.61 -5.00 8.30
C LYS A 142 -20.22 -4.92 6.83
N GLU A 143 -20.12 -6.04 6.15
CA GLU A 143 -19.75 -6.08 4.72
C GLU A 143 -20.70 -5.26 3.84
N ASN A 144 -21.97 -5.17 4.18
CA ASN A 144 -22.96 -4.37 3.44
C ASN A 144 -22.79 -2.84 3.62
N GLN A 145 -21.86 -2.40 4.48
CA GLN A 145 -21.48 -1.00 4.61
C GLN A 145 -20.38 -0.60 3.61
N VAL A 146 -19.81 -1.56 2.86
CA VAL A 146 -18.78 -1.29 1.85
C VAL A 146 -19.31 -1.61 0.46
N VAL A 147 -19.19 -0.64 -0.44
CA VAL A 147 -19.53 -0.72 -1.86
C VAL A 147 -18.23 -0.70 -2.66
N ARG A 148 -17.97 -1.73 -3.44
CA ARG A 148 -16.78 -1.83 -4.30
C ARG A 148 -17.18 -1.59 -5.75
N LYS A 149 -16.49 -0.67 -6.41
CA LYS A 149 -16.56 -0.43 -7.86
C LYS A 149 -15.23 -0.89 -8.46
N GLU A 150 -15.29 -1.94 -9.24
CA GLU A 150 -14.13 -2.67 -9.71
C GLU A 150 -13.89 -2.46 -11.21
N ASN A 151 -12.63 -2.62 -11.64
CA ASN A 151 -12.25 -2.51 -13.07
C ASN A 151 -12.66 -1.17 -13.68
N ILE A 152 -12.48 -0.10 -12.93
CA ILE A 152 -12.73 1.27 -13.41
C ILE A 152 -11.47 1.74 -14.12
N ASP A 153 -11.56 1.98 -15.42
CA ASP A 153 -10.45 2.53 -16.22
C ASP A 153 -10.18 3.97 -15.77
N ASP A 154 -9.00 4.22 -15.23
CA ASP A 154 -8.59 5.53 -14.72
C ASP A 154 -8.15 6.51 -15.83
N GLY A 155 -8.09 6.05 -17.06
CA GLY A 155 -7.96 6.86 -18.27
C GLY A 155 -9.30 7.25 -18.90
N ASP A 156 -10.45 6.79 -18.35
CA ASP A 156 -11.80 7.08 -18.83
C ASP A 156 -12.60 7.88 -17.77
N ASP A 157 -12.57 9.20 -17.86
CA ASP A 157 -13.30 10.12 -16.96
C ASP A 157 -14.80 9.77 -16.87
N ALA A 158 -15.41 9.27 -17.96
CA ALA A 158 -16.83 8.92 -17.96
C ALA A 158 -17.09 7.64 -17.14
N ALA A 159 -16.17 6.68 -17.14
CA ALA A 159 -16.25 5.48 -16.32
C ALA A 159 -16.09 5.84 -14.82
N VAL A 160 -15.12 6.70 -14.50
CA VAL A 160 -14.88 7.20 -13.13
C VAL A 160 -16.11 7.94 -12.61
N LYS A 161 -16.62 8.90 -13.39
CA LYS A 161 -17.82 9.66 -13.05
C LYS A 161 -19.02 8.75 -12.77
N LYS A 162 -19.27 7.78 -13.65
CA LYS A 162 -20.36 6.81 -13.49
C LYS A 162 -20.21 6.01 -12.20
N ALA A 163 -19.01 5.56 -11.86
CA ALA A 163 -18.77 4.79 -10.64
C ALA A 163 -19.02 5.64 -9.38
N LEU A 164 -18.64 6.91 -9.40
CA LEU A 164 -18.93 7.87 -8.32
C LEU A 164 -20.43 8.14 -8.19
N GLU A 165 -21.15 8.38 -9.31
CA GLU A 165 -22.63 8.54 -9.34
C GLU A 165 -23.32 7.33 -8.72
N GLU A 166 -22.88 6.12 -9.04
CA GLU A 166 -23.42 4.88 -8.48
C GLU A 166 -23.16 4.79 -6.97
N CYS A 167 -21.96 5.12 -6.49
CA CYS A 167 -21.68 5.16 -5.04
C CYS A 167 -22.58 6.15 -4.30
N ILE A 168 -22.74 7.35 -4.83
CA ILE A 168 -23.66 8.36 -4.25
C ILE A 168 -25.10 7.85 -4.25
N ALA A 169 -25.58 7.25 -5.36
CA ALA A 169 -26.94 6.70 -5.44
C ALA A 169 -27.18 5.55 -4.45
N GLU A 170 -26.13 4.79 -4.12
CA GLU A 170 -26.17 3.75 -3.09
C GLU A 170 -26.09 4.30 -1.65
N GLY A 171 -25.94 5.61 -1.50
CA GLY A 171 -25.90 6.29 -0.20
C GLY A 171 -24.52 6.30 0.45
N CYS A 172 -23.43 6.12 -0.31
CA CYS A 172 -22.08 6.24 0.22
C CYS A 172 -21.83 7.67 0.75
N ASN A 173 -21.30 7.76 1.97
CA ASN A 173 -20.98 9.01 2.66
C ASN A 173 -19.50 9.17 2.97
N VAL A 174 -18.69 8.13 2.71
CA VAL A 174 -17.23 8.15 2.66
C VAL A 174 -16.81 7.44 1.37
N LEU A 175 -15.96 8.06 0.55
CA LEU A 175 -15.46 7.48 -0.70
C LEU A 175 -13.93 7.48 -0.73
N PHE A 176 -13.36 6.31 -1.04
CA PHE A 176 -11.95 6.14 -1.34
C PHE A 176 -11.77 5.90 -2.83
N THR A 177 -11.01 6.76 -3.49
CA THR A 177 -10.66 6.64 -4.91
C THR A 177 -9.18 6.37 -5.03
N THR A 178 -8.78 5.21 -5.57
CA THR A 178 -7.46 4.64 -5.34
C THR A 178 -6.43 4.93 -6.42
N SER A 179 -6.79 5.54 -7.56
CA SER A 179 -5.87 5.79 -8.66
C SER A 179 -5.72 7.27 -9.01
N TRP A 180 -4.52 7.63 -9.51
CA TRP A 180 -4.18 8.97 -9.98
C TRP A 180 -5.22 9.54 -10.95
N GLY A 181 -5.67 8.76 -11.93
CA GLY A 181 -6.63 9.22 -12.93
C GLY A 181 -8.02 9.53 -12.37
N TYR A 182 -8.34 9.14 -11.14
CA TYR A 182 -9.63 9.48 -10.52
C TYR A 182 -9.69 10.88 -9.92
N MET A 183 -8.57 11.61 -9.88
CA MET A 183 -8.41 12.84 -9.11
C MET A 183 -9.39 13.94 -9.50
N ASP A 184 -9.52 14.22 -10.80
CA ASP A 184 -10.31 15.34 -11.30
C ASP A 184 -11.82 15.12 -11.10
N GLU A 185 -12.30 13.92 -11.37
CA GLU A 185 -13.69 13.56 -11.13
C GLU A 185 -14.01 13.50 -9.62
N THR A 186 -13.08 13.01 -8.78
CA THR A 186 -13.26 13.03 -7.33
C THR A 186 -13.36 14.46 -6.79
N GLU A 187 -12.52 15.40 -7.27
CA GLU A 187 -12.61 16.82 -6.91
C GLU A 187 -13.97 17.42 -7.31
N ALA A 188 -14.44 17.10 -8.54
CA ALA A 188 -15.72 17.59 -9.03
C ALA A 188 -16.90 17.12 -8.15
N PHE A 189 -16.89 15.83 -7.77
CA PHE A 189 -17.89 15.25 -6.87
C PHE A 189 -17.81 15.80 -5.44
N ALA A 190 -16.62 16.03 -4.92
CA ALA A 190 -16.45 16.64 -3.61
C ALA A 190 -17.04 18.05 -3.54
N ASN A 191 -16.95 18.82 -4.63
CA ASN A 191 -17.56 20.13 -4.74
C ASN A 191 -19.10 20.08 -4.89
N GLU A 192 -19.62 19.04 -5.57
CA GLU A 192 -21.06 18.84 -5.76
C GLU A 192 -21.75 18.27 -4.50
N TYR A 193 -21.04 17.41 -3.75
CA TYR A 193 -21.55 16.71 -2.56
C TYR A 193 -20.77 17.12 -1.28
N PRO A 194 -20.97 18.34 -0.76
CA PRO A 194 -20.15 18.92 0.31
C PRO A 194 -20.30 18.22 1.67
N ASP A 195 -21.29 17.35 1.84
CA ASP A 195 -21.55 16.56 3.06
C ASP A 195 -20.99 15.13 2.97
N VAL A 196 -20.38 14.74 1.85
CA VAL A 196 -19.74 13.45 1.62
C VAL A 196 -18.23 13.62 1.76
N TYR A 197 -17.56 12.65 2.41
CA TYR A 197 -16.11 12.63 2.58
C TYR A 197 -15.43 11.92 1.41
N PHE A 198 -14.43 12.53 0.83
CA PHE A 198 -13.64 11.97 -0.27
C PHE A 198 -12.17 11.93 0.10
N ALA A 199 -11.56 10.76 -0.05
CA ALA A 199 -10.12 10.56 0.09
C ALA A 199 -9.56 9.94 -1.18
N HIS A 200 -8.63 10.64 -1.83
CA HIS A 200 -8.04 10.26 -3.11
C HIS A 200 -6.61 9.78 -2.94
N GLY A 201 -6.30 8.58 -3.41
CA GLY A 201 -4.96 7.99 -3.39
C GLY A 201 -4.08 8.51 -4.51
N THR A 202 -2.78 8.69 -4.24
CA THR A 202 -1.73 9.06 -5.20
C THR A 202 -1.78 10.48 -5.78
N GLY A 203 -2.87 11.22 -5.60
CA GLY A 203 -3.02 12.58 -6.13
C GLY A 203 -2.36 13.67 -5.29
N TYR A 204 -2.62 14.94 -5.66
CA TYR A 204 -2.12 16.10 -4.94
C TYR A 204 -3.20 17.13 -4.63
N LYS A 205 -4.41 17.01 -5.22
CA LYS A 205 -5.50 17.94 -5.00
C LYS A 205 -6.20 17.68 -3.68
N SER A 206 -6.67 18.77 -3.06
CA SER A 206 -7.50 18.74 -1.85
C SER A 206 -8.21 20.08 -1.70
N ASN A 207 -9.27 20.16 -0.88
CA ASN A 207 -9.97 21.40 -0.59
C ASN A 207 -9.92 21.80 0.89
N GLY A 208 -9.21 21.03 1.72
CA GLY A 208 -9.10 21.29 3.17
C GLY A 208 -10.42 21.12 3.93
N LYS A 209 -11.44 20.51 3.33
CA LYS A 209 -12.74 20.27 3.92
C LYS A 209 -13.14 18.81 3.76
N ASN A 210 -13.84 18.46 2.69
CA ASN A 210 -14.36 17.11 2.45
C ASN A 210 -13.57 16.32 1.40
N PHE A 211 -12.51 16.88 0.84
CA PHE A 211 -11.65 16.25 -0.14
C PHE A 211 -10.19 16.37 0.27
N THR A 212 -9.56 15.22 0.52
CA THR A 212 -8.14 15.09 0.87
C THR A 212 -7.46 14.09 -0.04
N ASN A 213 -6.13 14.16 -0.13
CA ASN A 213 -5.36 13.08 -0.74
C ASN A 213 -4.55 12.32 0.30
N TYR A 214 -4.18 11.08 -0.06
CA TYR A 214 -3.33 10.24 0.76
C TYR A 214 -2.31 9.48 -0.10
N PHE A 215 -1.10 9.38 0.43
CA PHE A 215 -0.06 8.50 -0.09
C PHE A 215 0.98 8.23 1.02
N GLY A 216 2.18 7.74 0.67
CA GLY A 216 3.15 7.43 1.73
C GLY A 216 4.60 7.35 1.28
N ARG A 217 5.48 7.35 2.30
CA ARG A 217 6.93 7.32 2.18
C ARG A 217 7.44 5.90 1.88
N ILE A 218 6.92 5.26 0.82
CA ILE A 218 7.28 3.89 0.43
C ILE A 218 8.80 3.73 0.22
N TYR A 219 9.49 4.81 -0.10
CA TYR A 219 10.93 4.85 -0.26
C TYR A 219 11.69 4.38 1.00
N GLN A 220 11.12 4.52 2.21
CA GLN A 220 11.73 4.01 3.44
C GLN A 220 11.82 2.48 3.42
N ALA A 221 10.76 1.79 3.00
CA ALA A 221 10.77 0.33 2.85
C ALA A 221 11.63 -0.11 1.65
N ARG A 222 11.66 0.69 0.57
CA ARG A 222 12.57 0.48 -0.57
C ARG A 222 14.03 0.49 -0.12
N TYR A 223 14.42 1.44 0.72
CA TYR A 223 15.77 1.51 1.29
C TYR A 223 16.11 0.23 2.07
N LEU A 224 15.21 -0.24 2.93
CA LEU A 224 15.45 -1.48 3.69
C LEU A 224 15.52 -2.71 2.77
N SER A 225 14.70 -2.78 1.74
CA SER A 225 14.76 -3.87 0.76
C SER A 225 16.04 -3.84 -0.07
N GLY A 226 16.61 -2.65 -0.30
CA GLY A 226 17.93 -2.48 -0.90
C GLY A 226 19.05 -3.11 -0.06
N ILE A 227 18.97 -3.02 1.28
CA ILE A 227 19.89 -3.71 2.19
C ILE A 227 19.80 -5.23 2.00
N VAL A 228 18.58 -5.77 1.92
CA VAL A 228 18.36 -7.21 1.68
C VAL A 228 19.01 -7.64 0.36
N ALA A 229 18.77 -6.90 -0.72
CA ALA A 229 19.32 -7.19 -2.03
C ALA A 229 20.85 -7.07 -2.07
N GLY A 230 21.41 -6.03 -1.44
CA GLY A 230 22.85 -5.78 -1.40
C GLY A 230 23.64 -6.84 -0.64
N LEU A 231 23.07 -7.38 0.43
CA LEU A 231 23.65 -8.52 1.17
C LEU A 231 23.52 -9.83 0.40
N LYS A 232 22.42 -10.01 -0.37
CA LYS A 232 22.13 -11.25 -1.08
C LYS A 232 22.94 -11.42 -2.36
N THR A 233 23.15 -10.36 -3.13
CA THR A 233 23.81 -10.47 -4.45
C THR A 233 25.21 -11.05 -4.33
N LYS A 234 25.57 -11.92 -5.27
CA LYS A 234 26.94 -12.47 -5.46
C LYS A 234 27.57 -11.90 -6.74
N SER A 235 26.74 -11.49 -7.70
CA SER A 235 27.21 -10.93 -8.97
C SER A 235 27.56 -9.43 -8.89
N ASN A 236 27.14 -8.74 -7.82
CA ASN A 236 27.12 -7.28 -7.69
C ASN A 236 26.29 -6.58 -8.78
N LYS A 237 25.34 -7.29 -9.39
CA LYS A 237 24.38 -6.75 -10.34
C LYS A 237 22.97 -7.08 -9.84
N ILE A 238 22.22 -6.06 -9.53
CA ILE A 238 20.86 -6.15 -9.04
C ILE A 238 19.96 -5.52 -10.10
N GLY A 239 18.93 -6.25 -10.53
CA GLY A 239 17.95 -5.75 -11.49
C GLY A 239 16.80 -5.05 -10.79
N TYR A 240 16.23 -4.05 -11.45
CA TYR A 240 15.04 -3.34 -10.99
C TYR A 240 14.10 -3.12 -12.17
N VAL A 241 12.92 -3.75 -12.14
CA VAL A 241 11.87 -3.56 -13.15
C VAL A 241 10.99 -2.41 -12.68
N SER A 242 10.96 -1.31 -13.45
CA SER A 242 10.24 -0.09 -13.08
C SER A 242 9.16 0.26 -14.08
N ALA A 243 7.99 0.66 -13.57
CA ALA A 243 6.89 1.14 -14.39
C ALA A 243 7.26 2.39 -15.17
N MET A 244 7.90 3.36 -14.52
CA MET A 244 8.24 4.66 -15.10
C MET A 244 9.72 4.99 -14.90
N GLY A 245 10.22 5.95 -15.67
CA GLY A 245 11.58 6.47 -15.59
C GLY A 245 11.70 7.72 -14.71
N SER A 246 12.73 8.55 -15.02
CA SER A 246 13.03 9.78 -14.27
C SER A 246 11.99 10.90 -14.42
N ASP A 247 10.96 10.71 -15.20
CA ASP A 247 9.78 11.58 -15.34
C ASP A 247 8.70 11.31 -14.29
N ASN A 248 8.88 10.27 -13.45
CA ASN A 248 7.99 9.93 -12.34
C ASN A 248 8.77 9.83 -11.03
N SER A 249 8.58 10.81 -10.14
CA SER A 249 9.32 10.90 -8.87
C SER A 249 9.04 9.77 -7.90
N GLU A 250 7.87 9.12 -7.95
CA GLU A 250 7.56 7.95 -7.14
C GLU A 250 8.47 6.77 -7.49
N CYS A 251 8.55 6.44 -8.79
CA CYS A 251 9.42 5.37 -9.26
C CYS A 251 10.90 5.72 -9.02
N THR A 252 11.33 6.93 -9.38
CA THR A 252 12.73 7.35 -9.27
C THR A 252 13.17 7.42 -7.81
N GLY A 253 12.35 8.02 -6.93
CA GLY A 253 12.65 8.05 -5.49
C GLY A 253 12.70 6.65 -4.87
N GLY A 254 11.85 5.72 -5.34
CA GLY A 254 11.88 4.32 -4.93
C GLY A 254 13.15 3.59 -5.37
N ILE A 255 13.57 3.80 -6.62
CA ILE A 255 14.82 3.25 -7.19
C ILE A 255 16.03 3.77 -6.41
N ASP A 256 16.09 5.09 -6.18
CA ASP A 256 17.22 5.73 -5.52
C ASP A 256 17.34 5.31 -4.05
N ALA A 257 16.23 5.26 -3.33
CA ALA A 257 16.21 4.76 -1.96
C ALA A 257 16.69 3.30 -1.89
N PHE A 258 16.22 2.43 -2.79
CA PHE A 258 16.68 1.06 -2.91
C PHE A 258 18.19 1.00 -3.19
N ALA A 259 18.68 1.78 -4.15
CA ALA A 259 20.09 1.83 -4.52
C ALA A 259 21.00 2.34 -3.39
N MET A 260 20.52 3.30 -2.58
CA MET A 260 21.21 3.76 -1.36
C MET A 260 21.28 2.66 -0.30
N GLY A 261 20.19 1.88 -0.13
CA GLY A 261 20.18 0.71 0.74
C GLY A 261 21.16 -0.38 0.31
N VAL A 262 21.26 -0.63 -1.00
CA VAL A 262 22.25 -1.54 -1.58
C VAL A 262 23.68 -1.06 -1.27
N GLU A 263 23.96 0.22 -1.51
CA GLU A 263 25.32 0.78 -1.30
C GLU A 263 25.76 0.73 0.16
N LEU A 264 24.84 0.91 1.11
CA LEU A 264 25.17 0.83 2.54
C LEU A 264 25.90 -0.47 2.90
N VAL A 265 25.54 -1.59 2.26
CA VAL A 265 26.06 -2.93 2.60
C VAL A 265 26.96 -3.50 1.49
N ASN A 266 26.83 -3.02 0.27
CA ASN A 266 27.63 -3.47 -0.88
C ASN A 266 27.94 -2.31 -1.84
N PRO A 267 29.00 -1.52 -1.57
CA PRO A 267 29.33 -0.34 -2.38
C PRO A 267 29.83 -0.69 -3.80
N ASN A 268 30.07 -1.96 -4.10
CA ASN A 268 30.48 -2.41 -5.43
C ASN A 268 29.31 -2.81 -6.32
N ALA A 269 28.12 -2.96 -5.75
CA ALA A 269 26.94 -3.37 -6.51
C ALA A 269 26.37 -2.23 -7.34
N LYS A 270 25.84 -2.60 -8.52
CA LYS A 270 25.07 -1.73 -9.41
C LYS A 270 23.61 -2.16 -9.45
N VAL A 271 22.74 -1.18 -9.56
CA VAL A 271 21.30 -1.38 -9.78
C VAL A 271 20.99 -1.08 -11.24
N LEU A 272 20.69 -2.12 -12.02
CA LEU A 272 20.32 -2.03 -13.43
C LEU A 272 18.81 -1.90 -13.52
N VAL A 273 18.33 -0.80 -14.09
CA VAL A 273 16.90 -0.46 -14.17
C VAL A 273 16.40 -0.66 -15.59
N ALA A 274 15.37 -1.51 -15.73
CA ALA A 274 14.61 -1.70 -16.97
C ALA A 274 13.23 -1.03 -16.81
N VAL A 275 12.93 -0.02 -17.65
CA VAL A 275 11.69 0.75 -17.59
C VAL A 275 10.69 0.20 -18.59
N THR A 276 9.51 -0.23 -18.12
CA THR A 276 8.45 -0.83 -18.96
C THR A 276 7.50 0.20 -19.59
N ASN A 277 7.45 1.42 -19.05
CA ASN A 277 6.47 2.47 -19.35
C ASN A 277 5.01 2.01 -19.14
N SER A 278 4.80 1.13 -18.17
CA SER A 278 3.48 0.63 -17.77
C SER A 278 3.54 0.14 -16.33
N TRP A 279 2.48 0.42 -15.55
CA TRP A 279 2.31 -0.15 -14.22
C TRP A 279 1.91 -1.63 -14.27
N PHE A 280 1.19 -2.04 -15.31
CA PHE A 280 0.69 -3.40 -15.47
C PHE A 280 0.88 -3.85 -16.93
N SER A 281 1.91 -4.64 -17.17
CA SER A 281 2.21 -5.28 -18.47
C SER A 281 2.99 -6.58 -18.20
N PRO A 282 2.31 -7.69 -17.88
CA PRO A 282 2.96 -8.95 -17.52
C PRO A 282 4.00 -9.43 -18.54
N ASP A 283 3.71 -9.28 -19.85
CA ASP A 283 4.61 -9.68 -20.91
C ASP A 283 5.88 -8.81 -20.97
N ASP A 284 5.73 -7.49 -20.85
CA ASP A 284 6.87 -6.56 -20.83
C ASP A 284 7.69 -6.69 -19.53
N GLU A 285 7.03 -6.90 -18.40
CA GLU A 285 7.69 -7.11 -17.11
C GLU A 285 8.49 -8.42 -17.09
N GLN A 286 7.94 -9.49 -17.67
CA GLN A 286 8.66 -10.75 -17.87
C GLN A 286 9.88 -10.56 -18.78
N ALA A 287 9.70 -9.90 -19.93
CA ALA A 287 10.79 -9.67 -20.89
C ALA A 287 11.91 -8.79 -20.30
N ALA A 288 11.55 -7.74 -19.55
CA ALA A 288 12.49 -6.90 -18.83
C ALA A 288 13.28 -7.69 -17.78
N SER A 289 12.59 -8.55 -17.03
CA SER A 289 13.19 -9.42 -16.02
C SER A 289 14.19 -10.39 -16.63
N ASP A 290 13.81 -11.07 -17.72
CA ASP A 290 14.68 -12.00 -18.44
C ASP A 290 15.92 -11.28 -19.01
N ALA A 291 15.76 -10.06 -19.53
CA ALA A 291 16.87 -9.26 -20.01
C ALA A 291 17.85 -8.84 -18.90
N LEU A 292 17.34 -8.48 -17.71
CA LEU A 292 18.18 -8.18 -16.54
C LEU A 292 18.92 -9.41 -16.04
N ILE A 293 18.26 -10.57 -15.97
CA ILE A 293 18.89 -11.85 -15.61
C ILE A 293 19.99 -12.22 -16.64
N ALA A 294 19.72 -12.05 -17.94
CA ALA A 294 20.69 -12.31 -18.99
C ALA A 294 21.92 -11.37 -18.91
N GLN A 295 21.77 -10.16 -18.36
CA GLN A 295 22.87 -9.25 -18.06
C GLN A 295 23.65 -9.62 -16.79
N GLY A 296 23.25 -10.69 -16.10
CA GLY A 296 23.89 -11.24 -14.91
C GLY A 296 23.37 -10.70 -13.59
N CYS A 297 22.19 -10.10 -13.57
CA CYS A 297 21.51 -9.78 -12.31
C CYS A 297 21.07 -11.08 -11.62
N ASP A 298 21.42 -11.21 -10.34
CA ASP A 298 21.10 -12.38 -9.51
C ASP A 298 20.07 -12.09 -8.41
N VAL A 299 19.66 -10.82 -8.26
CA VAL A 299 18.53 -10.36 -7.44
C VAL A 299 17.71 -9.40 -8.28
N LEU A 300 16.40 -9.57 -8.34
CA LEU A 300 15.48 -8.62 -8.97
C LEU A 300 14.61 -7.92 -7.90
N SER A 301 14.37 -6.63 -8.11
CA SER A 301 13.34 -5.86 -7.40
C SER A 301 12.39 -5.25 -8.42
N GLN A 302 11.26 -4.72 -7.99
CA GLN A 302 10.26 -4.16 -8.89
C GLN A 302 9.56 -2.92 -8.34
N HIS A 303 9.04 -2.13 -9.27
CA HIS A 303 8.04 -1.08 -9.06
C HIS A 303 7.01 -1.14 -10.19
N VAL A 304 6.41 -2.32 -10.32
CA VAL A 304 5.34 -2.71 -11.26
C VAL A 304 4.34 -3.59 -10.51
N ASP A 305 3.14 -3.78 -11.05
CA ASP A 305 2.01 -4.33 -10.29
C ASP A 305 1.77 -5.83 -10.47
N THR A 306 2.59 -6.54 -11.25
CA THR A 306 2.44 -7.99 -11.42
C THR A 306 3.50 -8.80 -10.69
N THR A 307 3.33 -10.12 -10.63
CA THR A 307 4.32 -11.06 -10.08
C THR A 307 5.33 -11.54 -11.13
N ALA A 308 5.35 -10.95 -12.34
CA ALA A 308 6.21 -11.42 -13.42
C ALA A 308 7.71 -11.38 -13.06
N PRO A 309 8.26 -10.33 -12.40
CA PRO A 309 9.67 -10.32 -11.99
C PRO A 309 10.04 -11.43 -11.00
N GLN A 310 9.15 -11.75 -10.04
CA GLN A 310 9.35 -12.85 -9.09
C GLN A 310 9.27 -14.21 -9.79
N THR A 311 8.32 -14.37 -10.69
CA THR A 311 8.15 -15.59 -11.49
C THR A 311 9.36 -15.85 -12.38
N ALA A 312 9.88 -14.80 -13.04
CA ALA A 312 11.12 -14.87 -13.82
C ALA A 312 12.31 -15.28 -12.94
N SER A 313 12.43 -14.66 -11.77
CA SER A 313 13.50 -15.00 -10.81
C SER A 313 13.45 -16.44 -10.37
N GLN A 314 12.26 -16.93 -9.96
CA GLN A 314 12.08 -18.31 -9.52
C GLN A 314 12.39 -19.32 -10.65
N ALA A 315 11.95 -19.03 -11.88
CA ALA A 315 12.20 -19.88 -13.04
C ALA A 315 13.70 -19.96 -13.41
N ASN A 316 14.48 -18.92 -13.12
CA ASN A 316 15.90 -18.83 -13.45
C ASN A 316 16.83 -19.13 -12.25
N GLY A 317 16.28 -19.44 -11.07
CA GLY A 317 17.08 -19.73 -9.87
C GLY A 317 17.82 -18.50 -9.33
N THR A 318 17.28 -17.30 -9.56
CA THR A 318 17.72 -16.03 -8.98
C THR A 318 16.76 -15.62 -7.85
N TRP A 319 17.03 -14.51 -7.16
CA TRP A 319 16.22 -14.06 -6.03
C TRP A 319 15.40 -12.82 -6.40
N ALA A 320 14.33 -12.58 -5.63
CA ALA A 320 13.43 -11.48 -5.88
C ALA A 320 12.98 -10.75 -4.60
N ILE A 321 12.62 -9.47 -4.78
CA ILE A 321 11.94 -8.65 -3.78
C ILE A 321 10.61 -8.21 -4.38
N GLY A 322 9.52 -8.58 -3.70
CA GLY A 322 8.15 -8.28 -4.11
C GLY A 322 7.71 -6.85 -3.83
N TYR A 323 6.53 -6.49 -4.32
CA TYR A 323 5.93 -5.18 -4.15
C TYR A 323 4.41 -5.25 -3.98
N ASN A 324 3.83 -4.22 -3.35
CA ASN A 324 2.43 -4.02 -2.99
C ASN A 324 1.93 -4.94 -1.87
N SER A 325 2.16 -6.24 -1.99
CA SER A 325 1.71 -7.28 -1.07
C SER A 325 2.76 -8.37 -0.88
N ASP A 326 2.50 -9.32 0.02
CA ASP A 326 3.37 -10.49 0.21
C ASP A 326 3.31 -11.41 -1.01
N MET A 327 4.40 -11.49 -1.75
CA MET A 327 4.56 -12.34 -2.94
C MET A 327 5.29 -13.67 -2.63
N SER A 328 5.59 -13.95 -1.36
CA SER A 328 6.31 -15.17 -0.97
C SER A 328 5.51 -16.45 -1.21
N LYS A 329 4.18 -16.35 -1.26
CA LYS A 329 3.30 -17.49 -1.53
C LYS A 329 3.32 -17.92 -2.99
N GLU A 330 3.42 -16.96 -3.90
CA GLU A 330 3.46 -17.17 -5.34
C GLU A 330 4.84 -17.69 -5.78
N THR A 331 5.90 -17.19 -5.17
CA THR A 331 7.28 -17.51 -5.53
C THR A 331 8.16 -17.81 -4.31
N PRO A 332 7.86 -18.92 -3.57
CA PRO A 332 8.51 -19.22 -2.29
C PRO A 332 10.00 -19.53 -2.40
N ASP A 333 10.47 -19.95 -3.58
CA ASP A 333 11.88 -20.34 -3.80
C ASP A 333 12.74 -19.16 -4.30
N ALA A 334 12.14 -17.97 -4.51
CA ALA A 334 12.85 -16.79 -4.99
C ALA A 334 12.68 -15.58 -4.07
N THR A 335 11.51 -15.41 -3.45
CA THR A 335 11.17 -14.18 -2.72
C THR A 335 11.94 -14.08 -1.41
N LEU A 336 12.74 -13.03 -1.27
CA LEU A 336 13.48 -12.69 -0.05
C LEU A 336 12.59 -12.00 0.97
N THR A 337 11.80 -11.05 0.51
CA THR A 337 10.80 -10.24 1.21
C THR A 337 9.97 -9.48 0.18
N SER A 338 8.92 -8.80 0.62
CA SER A 338 8.15 -7.86 -0.22
C SER A 338 8.06 -6.49 0.44
N VAL A 339 8.18 -5.44 -0.35
CA VAL A 339 7.85 -4.07 0.06
C VAL A 339 6.34 -3.91 0.00
N ILE A 340 5.70 -3.61 1.13
CA ILE A 340 4.25 -3.64 1.24
C ILE A 340 3.65 -2.30 1.66
N TRP A 341 2.40 -2.11 1.25
CA TRP A 341 1.49 -1.11 1.77
C TRP A 341 0.54 -1.73 2.77
N ASN A 342 0.46 -1.15 3.96
CA ASN A 342 -0.56 -1.47 4.96
C ASN A 342 -1.66 -0.39 4.94
N TRP A 343 -2.44 -0.35 3.89
CA TRP A 343 -3.53 0.60 3.73
C TRP A 343 -4.57 0.52 4.85
N SER A 344 -4.64 -0.61 5.57
CA SER A 344 -5.51 -0.76 6.74
C SER A 344 -5.23 0.29 7.81
N ALA A 345 -3.97 0.67 8.03
CA ALA A 345 -3.60 1.71 8.99
C ALA A 345 -4.22 3.05 8.62
N TYR A 346 -4.11 3.45 7.35
CA TYR A 346 -4.69 4.69 6.86
C TYR A 346 -6.23 4.66 6.88
N TYR A 347 -6.85 3.66 6.25
CA TYR A 347 -8.31 3.60 6.14
C TYR A 347 -8.99 3.54 7.49
N THR A 348 -8.44 2.77 8.43
CA THR A 348 -8.95 2.71 9.81
C THR A 348 -8.84 4.07 10.51
N SER A 349 -7.69 4.74 10.38
CA SER A 349 -7.45 6.05 10.98
C SER A 349 -8.37 7.12 10.39
N TYR A 350 -8.52 7.14 9.06
CA TYR A 350 -9.39 8.08 8.35
C TYR A 350 -10.85 7.94 8.81
N VAL A 351 -11.40 6.72 8.77
CA VAL A 351 -12.80 6.46 9.17
C VAL A 351 -13.00 6.76 10.66
N ASN A 352 -12.04 6.40 11.53
CA ASN A 352 -12.09 6.79 12.94
C ASN A 352 -12.14 8.31 13.13
N SER A 353 -11.42 9.07 12.33
CA SER A 353 -11.46 10.54 12.42
C SER A 353 -12.82 11.11 12.03
N VAL A 354 -13.49 10.51 11.03
CA VAL A 354 -14.86 10.86 10.63
C VAL A 354 -15.86 10.54 11.74
N VAL A 355 -15.78 9.33 12.32
CA VAL A 355 -16.69 8.88 13.39
C VAL A 355 -16.52 9.70 14.67
N ASN A 356 -15.29 9.99 15.05
CA ASN A 356 -14.97 10.65 16.33
C ASN A 356 -14.93 12.18 16.24
N ALA A 357 -15.40 12.77 15.13
CA ALA A 357 -15.38 14.23 14.91
C ALA A 357 -13.97 14.87 15.01
N THR A 358 -12.92 14.13 14.66
CA THR A 358 -11.51 14.62 14.70
C THR A 358 -10.90 14.86 13.32
N TYR A 359 -11.64 14.58 12.25
CA TYR A 359 -11.20 14.84 10.89
C TYR A 359 -10.96 16.34 10.67
N ASP A 360 -9.79 16.70 10.13
CA ASP A 360 -9.35 18.09 10.00
C ASP A 360 -9.16 18.56 8.55
N GLY A 361 -9.46 17.68 7.57
CA GLY A 361 -9.31 18.00 6.15
C GLY A 361 -7.87 17.99 5.63
N SER A 362 -6.92 17.53 6.43
CA SER A 362 -5.51 17.48 6.05
C SER A 362 -5.21 16.33 5.09
N ASN A 363 -4.26 16.56 4.18
CA ASN A 363 -3.68 15.50 3.37
C ASN A 363 -2.82 14.57 4.23
N TYR A 364 -2.75 13.31 3.82
CA TYR A 364 -1.98 12.30 4.52
C TYR A 364 -0.79 11.81 3.69
N TYR A 365 0.39 11.82 4.30
CA TYR A 365 1.59 11.25 3.72
C TYR A 365 2.35 10.47 4.80
N GLY A 366 1.97 9.22 5.01
CA GLY A 366 2.47 8.37 6.09
C GLY A 366 3.75 7.61 5.72
N GLY A 367 4.40 7.05 6.72
CA GLY A 367 5.60 6.23 6.57
C GLY A 367 5.58 5.01 7.49
N MET A 368 6.76 4.55 7.88
CA MET A 368 6.91 3.45 8.84
C MET A 368 6.37 3.80 10.23
N SER A 369 6.54 5.05 10.67
CA SER A 369 6.03 5.51 11.97
C SER A 369 4.52 5.43 12.09
N GLU A 370 3.81 5.62 10.98
CA GLU A 370 2.36 5.47 10.89
C GLU A 370 1.93 4.03 10.57
N SER A 371 2.87 3.09 10.51
CA SER A 371 2.63 1.69 10.13
C SER A 371 1.99 1.52 8.75
N LEU A 372 2.15 2.51 7.86
CA LEU A 372 1.58 2.48 6.51
C LEU A 372 2.36 1.59 5.56
N ILE A 373 3.67 1.52 5.76
CA ILE A 373 4.58 0.81 4.86
C ILE A 373 5.56 -0.06 5.64
N GLY A 374 6.07 -1.11 5.02
CA GLY A 374 7.06 -1.97 5.62
C GLY A 374 7.60 -3.04 4.69
N LEU A 375 8.32 -3.99 5.26
CA LEU A 375 8.69 -5.24 4.62
C LEU A 375 7.85 -6.37 5.21
N THR A 376 7.57 -7.39 4.41
CA THR A 376 7.14 -8.69 4.94
C THR A 376 8.30 -9.37 5.68
N ASP A 377 8.01 -10.42 6.43
CA ASP A 377 9.04 -11.24 7.07
C ASP A 377 10.13 -11.64 6.07
N LEU A 378 11.37 -11.57 6.53
CA LEU A 378 12.50 -12.02 5.74
C LEU A 378 12.47 -13.54 5.62
N SER A 379 12.49 -14.05 4.38
CA SER A 379 12.51 -15.49 4.15
C SER A 379 13.84 -16.11 4.56
N SER A 380 13.84 -17.43 4.75
CA SER A 380 15.05 -18.22 5.03
C SER A 380 16.08 -18.22 3.88
N LEU A 381 15.73 -17.62 2.74
CA LEU A 381 16.63 -17.42 1.61
C LEU A 381 17.58 -16.24 1.81
N CYS A 382 17.33 -15.37 2.77
CA CYS A 382 18.20 -14.25 3.10
C CYS A 382 19.54 -14.72 3.67
N GLU A 383 20.59 -13.91 3.52
CA GLU A 383 21.91 -14.19 4.13
C GLU A 383 21.87 -13.98 5.65
N ASP A 384 22.73 -14.68 6.37
CA ASP A 384 22.92 -14.49 7.81
C ASP A 384 23.28 -13.03 8.12
N GLY A 385 22.67 -12.46 9.18
CA GLY A 385 22.88 -11.06 9.58
C GLY A 385 22.00 -10.04 8.84
N THR A 386 21.19 -10.48 7.85
CA THR A 386 20.28 -9.58 7.12
C THR A 386 19.22 -8.98 8.04
N SER A 387 18.63 -9.81 8.91
CA SER A 387 17.58 -9.37 9.83
C SER A 387 18.10 -8.29 10.80
N GLU A 388 19.26 -8.51 11.39
CA GLU A 388 19.89 -7.55 12.31
C GLU A 388 20.17 -6.21 11.64
N LYS A 389 20.65 -6.24 10.38
CA LYS A 389 20.97 -5.00 9.67
C LYS A 389 19.71 -4.24 9.25
N VAL A 390 18.69 -4.93 8.78
CA VAL A 390 17.38 -4.34 8.45
C VAL A 390 16.74 -3.73 9.68
N LEU A 391 16.69 -4.46 10.81
CA LEU A 391 16.15 -3.96 12.08
C LEU A 391 16.92 -2.74 12.61
N GLU A 392 18.26 -2.75 12.54
CA GLU A 392 19.08 -1.58 12.91
C GLU A 392 18.64 -0.32 12.18
N MET A 393 18.49 -0.41 10.85
CA MET A 393 18.15 0.76 10.05
C MET A 393 16.67 1.14 10.18
N GLN A 394 15.79 0.17 10.30
CA GLN A 394 14.38 0.42 10.60
C GLN A 394 14.21 1.19 11.91
N GLN A 395 14.91 0.79 12.95
CA GLN A 395 14.87 1.49 14.25
C GLN A 395 15.38 2.94 14.15
N LYS A 396 16.40 3.19 13.34
CA LYS A 396 16.90 4.56 13.11
C LYS A 396 15.87 5.42 12.38
N ILE A 397 15.18 4.84 11.36
CA ILE A 397 14.09 5.53 10.66
C ILE A 397 12.95 5.85 11.63
N LEU A 398 12.49 4.87 12.41
CA LEU A 398 11.39 5.03 13.36
C LEU A 398 11.68 6.08 14.45
N LYS A 399 12.93 6.23 14.85
CA LYS A 399 13.37 7.25 15.83
C LYS A 399 13.67 8.61 15.21
N GLY A 400 13.61 8.75 13.89
CA GLY A 400 14.03 9.96 13.18
C GLY A 400 15.54 10.24 13.25
N GLU A 401 16.33 9.21 13.57
CA GLU A 401 17.80 9.29 13.63
C GLU A 401 18.45 9.14 12.24
N PHE A 402 17.68 8.74 11.25
CA PHE A 402 18.10 8.55 9.88
C PHE A 402 16.94 8.84 8.92
N ASN A 403 17.22 9.63 7.89
CA ASN A 403 16.32 9.83 6.74
C ASN A 403 17.05 9.40 5.47
N VAL A 404 16.33 8.79 4.54
CA VAL A 404 16.94 8.22 3.33
C VAL A 404 17.59 9.28 2.46
N PHE A 405 16.93 10.42 2.27
CA PHE A 405 17.38 11.52 1.41
C PHE A 405 18.02 12.66 2.22
N ASP A 406 18.95 12.31 3.12
CA ASP A 406 19.70 13.29 3.90
C ASP A 406 20.97 13.77 3.20
N GLY A 407 21.29 15.05 3.39
CA GLY A 407 22.57 15.63 3.02
C GLY A 407 22.78 15.83 1.52
N VAL A 408 24.05 15.75 1.12
CA VAL A 408 24.44 15.87 -0.28
C VAL A 408 24.46 14.50 -0.95
N ILE A 409 23.67 14.34 -1.99
CA ILE A 409 23.47 13.10 -2.72
C ILE A 409 24.17 13.23 -4.08
N THR A 410 25.01 12.26 -4.44
CA THR A 410 25.66 12.19 -5.73
C THR A 410 24.79 11.39 -6.72
N THR A 411 24.52 11.96 -7.87
CA THR A 411 23.71 11.35 -8.93
C THR A 411 24.57 10.52 -9.89
N ASN A 412 23.95 9.71 -10.74
CA ASN A 412 24.65 8.82 -11.67
C ASN A 412 25.38 9.56 -12.81
N ASP A 413 25.04 10.82 -13.09
CA ASP A 413 25.78 11.68 -14.03
C ASP A 413 26.93 12.44 -13.37
N GLY A 414 27.17 12.23 -12.06
CA GLY A 414 28.25 12.86 -11.28
C GLY A 414 27.91 14.25 -10.74
N THR A 415 26.67 14.73 -10.91
CA THR A 415 26.22 15.96 -10.24
C THR A 415 25.84 15.68 -8.78
N THR A 416 25.48 16.71 -8.03
CA THR A 416 25.02 16.59 -6.65
C THR A 416 23.71 17.33 -6.45
N VAL A 417 22.86 16.76 -5.60
CA VAL A 417 21.56 17.33 -5.16
C VAL A 417 21.48 17.30 -3.64
N GLY A 418 20.54 18.04 -3.07
CA GLY A 418 20.42 18.17 -1.62
C GLY A 418 21.44 19.14 -1.01
N GLU A 419 21.42 19.29 0.31
CA GLU A 419 22.28 20.21 1.06
C GLU A 419 22.76 19.51 2.34
N GLU A 420 24.01 19.81 2.77
CA GLU A 420 24.57 19.25 4.00
C GLU A 420 23.69 19.58 5.23
N GLY A 421 23.36 18.56 6.01
CA GLY A 421 22.56 18.69 7.23
C GLY A 421 21.05 18.95 7.00
N LYS A 422 20.56 18.80 5.77
CA LYS A 422 19.14 18.88 5.44
C LYS A 422 18.64 17.59 4.80
N THR A 423 17.40 17.25 5.12
CA THR A 423 16.63 16.19 4.43
C THR A 423 15.81 16.80 3.31
N LEU A 424 15.64 16.11 2.19
CA LEU A 424 14.66 16.50 1.18
C LEU A 424 13.26 16.45 1.79
N ASP A 425 12.46 17.48 1.56
CA ASP A 425 11.08 17.51 2.02
C ASP A 425 10.16 16.62 1.17
N ASP A 426 8.98 16.31 1.70
CA ASP A 426 8.02 15.43 1.02
C ASP A 426 7.60 15.98 -0.36
N ALA A 427 7.49 17.31 -0.53
CA ALA A 427 7.14 17.90 -1.81
C ALA A 427 8.22 17.66 -2.87
N THR A 428 9.49 17.76 -2.49
CA THR A 428 10.62 17.43 -3.35
C THR A 428 10.66 15.93 -3.67
N ILE A 429 10.41 15.07 -2.67
CA ILE A 429 10.45 13.62 -2.86
C ILE A 429 9.31 13.17 -3.79
N THR A 430 8.11 13.74 -3.64
CA THR A 430 6.94 13.33 -4.43
C THR A 430 6.88 13.94 -5.83
N GLY A 431 7.54 15.06 -6.08
CA GLY A 431 7.43 15.78 -7.35
C GLY A 431 8.74 16.30 -7.96
N GLY A 432 9.88 16.11 -7.29
CA GLY A 432 11.16 16.70 -7.71
C GLY A 432 12.31 15.74 -7.97
N ILE A 433 12.17 14.45 -7.63
CA ILE A 433 13.23 13.47 -7.92
C ILE A 433 13.13 13.03 -9.37
N ASN A 434 13.96 13.63 -10.22
CA ASN A 434 14.06 13.36 -11.65
C ASN A 434 15.49 12.96 -12.07
N TRP A 435 16.27 12.47 -11.13
CA TRP A 435 17.65 12.02 -11.25
C TRP A 435 17.79 10.61 -10.66
N TYR A 436 18.89 9.94 -10.95
CA TYR A 436 19.19 8.62 -10.38
C TYR A 436 20.39 8.68 -9.47
N TYR A 437 20.41 7.86 -8.44
CA TYR A 437 21.54 7.72 -7.53
C TYR A 437 22.77 7.12 -8.24
N LYS A 438 23.97 7.47 -7.79
CA LYS A 438 25.26 7.21 -8.47
C LYS A 438 25.55 5.76 -8.87
N ASN A 439 24.95 4.76 -8.21
CA ASN A 439 25.13 3.34 -8.56
C ASN A 439 23.99 2.76 -9.42
N VAL A 440 23.07 3.62 -9.88
CA VAL A 440 21.96 3.24 -10.77
C VAL A 440 22.37 3.39 -12.23
N GLU A 441 22.02 2.41 -13.04
CA GLU A 441 22.21 2.39 -14.49
C GLU A 441 20.90 1.99 -15.17
N VAL A 442 20.31 2.88 -15.98
CA VAL A 442 19.15 2.56 -16.80
C VAL A 442 19.61 1.81 -18.05
N VAL A 443 19.04 0.65 -18.29
CA VAL A 443 19.45 -0.24 -19.39
C VAL A 443 18.34 -0.42 -20.42
N GLU A 444 18.72 -0.57 -21.69
CA GLU A 444 17.82 -1.02 -22.73
C GLU A 444 17.59 -2.53 -22.59
N TRP A 445 16.34 -2.96 -22.74
CA TRP A 445 15.92 -4.35 -22.57
C TRP A 445 15.05 -4.88 -23.73
N LYS A 446 14.60 -3.98 -24.64
CA LYS A 446 13.90 -4.31 -25.90
C LYS A 446 14.85 -4.23 -27.07
#